data_a5119c30ce9e782d891efca666a0f945
#
_entry.id   a5119c30ce9e782d891efca666a0f945
#
_cell.length_a   1.000
_cell.length_b   1.000
_cell.length_c   1.000
_cell.angle_alpha   90.00
_cell.angle_beta   90.00
_cell.angle_gamma   90.00
#
_symmetry.space_group_name_H-M   'P 1'
#
loop_
_entity.id
_entity.type
_entity.pdbx_description
1 polymer ?
#
loop_
_entity_poly.entity_id
_entity_poly.type
_entity_poly.pdbx_seq_one_letter_code
_entity_poly.pdbx_strand_id
1 'polypeptide(L)'
;MNLNSAITESGAVTALYCRLSCDDDNEGESLSIENQKKLLTQYADEKGFFNTRFYVDHGISGTTFERDGFKAMLNDVQNGEVKTVIVKDMSRFGRDYIQVGMYTEILFPQNNVRFIAINDSYDSANGDNDFIPFKNIMNEWYAKDTSKKIKAVNRARARAGEHLTSNVPYGYIK
;
A
#
# COMPACT_ATOMS: atom_id res chain seq x y z
N MET A 1 13.86 -23.77 19.92
CA MET A 1 14.84 -23.21 18.96
C MET A 1 14.10 -22.85 17.71
N ASN A 2 13.61 -21.59 17.60
CA ASN A 2 12.94 -21.08 16.40
C ASN A 2 13.98 -20.32 15.60
N LEU A 3 14.48 -20.96 14.58
CA LEU A 3 15.27 -20.36 13.52
C LEU A 3 14.33 -19.54 12.62
N ASN A 4 14.14 -18.25 12.93
CA ASN A 4 13.74 -17.29 11.93
C ASN A 4 14.92 -17.13 10.96
N SER A 5 15.03 -18.06 10.03
CA SER A 5 15.91 -17.92 8.89
C SER A 5 15.38 -16.76 8.03
N ALA A 6 15.97 -15.58 8.21
CA ALA A 6 15.96 -14.56 7.20
C ALA A 6 16.53 -15.19 5.92
N ILE A 7 15.65 -15.68 5.04
CA ILE A 7 16.02 -16.04 3.68
C ILE A 7 16.26 -14.70 2.98
N THR A 8 17.46 -14.17 3.12
CA THR A 8 18.01 -13.21 2.18
C THR A 8 18.27 -13.98 0.89
N GLU A 9 17.25 -14.07 0.03
CA GLU A 9 17.46 -14.50 -1.35
C GLU A 9 18.52 -13.58 -1.94
N SER A 10 19.67 -14.16 -2.25
CA SER A 10 20.80 -13.48 -2.86
C SER A 10 20.34 -12.82 -4.15
N GLY A 11 20.15 -11.48 -4.10
CA GLY A 11 19.72 -10.69 -5.24
C GLY A 11 18.45 -9.84 -5.04
N ALA A 12 17.63 -10.13 -4.03
CA ALA A 12 16.42 -9.36 -3.78
C ALA A 12 16.72 -7.91 -3.35
N VAL A 13 16.00 -6.95 -3.93
CA VAL A 13 16.15 -5.53 -3.63
C VAL A 13 15.30 -5.15 -2.42
N THR A 14 15.89 -4.36 -1.50
CA THR A 14 15.18 -3.66 -0.45
C THR A 14 14.92 -2.22 -0.90
N ALA A 15 13.66 -1.87 -1.12
CA ALA A 15 13.24 -0.54 -1.54
C ALA A 15 13.18 0.40 -0.32
N LEU A 16 13.92 1.50 -0.38
CA LEU A 16 13.90 2.58 0.58
C LEU A 16 13.09 3.73 -0.01
N TYR A 17 11.82 3.87 0.39
CA TYR A 17 10.95 4.89 -0.18
C TYR A 17 10.91 6.16 0.65
N CYS A 18 11.21 7.28 0.00
CA CYS A 18 11.20 8.62 0.57
C CYS A 18 10.20 9.51 -0.17
N ARG A 19 9.43 10.31 0.57
CA ARG A 19 8.53 11.31 -0.01
C ARG A 19 8.55 12.64 0.73
N LEU A 20 8.56 13.72 -0.03
CA LEU A 20 8.35 15.06 0.46
C LEU A 20 7.05 15.64 -0.12
N SER A 21 6.27 16.35 0.71
CA SER A 21 5.02 17.01 0.31
C SER A 21 5.28 18.47 -0.08
N CYS A 22 4.54 19.02 -1.04
CA CYS A 22 4.58 20.46 -1.36
C CYS A 22 4.24 21.35 -0.16
N ASP A 23 3.52 20.86 0.83
CA ASP A 23 3.13 21.62 2.02
C ASP A 23 4.30 21.81 3.01
N ASP A 24 5.39 21.06 2.83
CA ASP A 24 6.61 21.14 3.65
C ASP A 24 7.63 22.16 3.08
N ASP A 25 7.20 23.04 2.13
CA ASP A 25 8.00 23.99 1.34
C ASP A 25 8.56 25.20 2.13
N ASN A 26 9.16 24.98 3.30
CA ASN A 26 10.03 25.99 3.91
C ASN A 26 11.47 25.45 3.98
N GLU A 27 12.39 26.15 3.37
CA GLU A 27 13.88 26.12 3.40
C GLU A 27 14.65 24.84 3.86
N GLY A 28 13.94 23.73 4.15
CA GLY A 28 14.47 22.47 4.66
C GLY A 28 14.22 21.24 3.77
N GLU A 29 13.74 21.41 2.55
CA GLU A 29 13.33 20.29 1.67
C GLU A 29 14.42 19.26 1.43
N SER A 30 15.60 19.72 1.02
CA SER A 30 16.77 18.87 0.80
C SER A 30 17.16 18.13 2.08
N LEU A 31 17.16 18.82 3.22
CA LEU A 31 17.47 18.23 4.53
C LEU A 31 16.45 17.17 4.96
N SER A 32 15.16 17.35 4.62
CA SER A 32 14.11 16.38 4.99
C SER A 32 14.27 15.05 4.24
N ILE A 33 14.55 15.07 2.93
CA ILE A 33 14.81 13.85 2.16
C ILE A 33 16.13 13.20 2.58
N GLU A 34 17.17 14.00 2.78
CA GLU A 34 18.47 13.47 3.26
C GLU A 34 18.33 12.81 4.64
N ASN A 35 17.57 13.43 5.55
CA ASN A 35 17.31 12.85 6.86
C ASN A 35 16.50 11.55 6.76
N GLN A 36 15.51 11.47 5.84
CA GLN A 36 14.80 10.23 5.58
C GLN A 36 15.77 9.15 5.04
N LYS A 37 16.60 9.50 4.06
CA LYS A 37 17.59 8.56 3.50
C LYS A 37 18.54 8.03 4.58
N LYS A 38 19.09 8.92 5.42
CA LYS A 38 19.97 8.52 6.52
C LYS A 38 19.28 7.55 7.48
N LEU A 39 18.05 7.87 7.91
CA LEU A 39 17.27 7.02 8.80
C LEU A 39 17.02 5.64 8.19
N LEU A 40 16.58 5.61 6.92
CA LEU A 40 16.27 4.35 6.24
C LEU A 40 17.52 3.50 6.01
N THR A 41 18.65 4.12 5.64
CA THR A 41 19.94 3.41 5.49
C THR A 41 20.40 2.83 6.82
N GLN A 42 20.40 3.64 7.88
CA GLN A 42 20.80 3.18 9.21
C GLN A 42 19.93 1.99 9.65
N TYR A 43 18.62 2.08 9.51
CA TYR A 43 17.73 0.98 9.86
C TYR A 43 17.99 -0.27 9.00
N ALA A 44 18.21 -0.10 7.71
CA ALA A 44 18.53 -1.22 6.81
C ALA A 44 19.81 -1.92 7.23
N ASP A 45 20.88 -1.16 7.52
CA ASP A 45 22.17 -1.67 7.97
C ASP A 45 22.04 -2.41 9.33
N GLU A 46 21.33 -1.81 10.30
CA GLU A 46 21.11 -2.42 11.63
C GLU A 46 20.31 -3.73 11.56
N LYS A 47 19.38 -3.84 10.62
CA LYS A 47 18.54 -5.02 10.43
C LYS A 47 19.10 -6.03 9.43
N GLY A 48 20.23 -5.73 8.79
CA GLY A 48 20.90 -6.61 7.84
C GLY A 48 20.20 -6.68 6.48
N PHE A 49 19.51 -5.62 6.08
CA PHE A 49 18.97 -5.50 4.73
C PHE A 49 20.05 -5.01 3.78
N PHE A 50 20.52 -5.90 2.92
CA PHE A 50 21.49 -5.61 1.88
C PHE A 50 20.78 -5.34 0.55
N ASN A 51 21.53 -4.84 -0.47
CA ASN A 51 21.01 -4.52 -1.79
C ASN A 51 19.85 -3.49 -1.73
N THR A 52 20.11 -2.35 -1.11
CA THR A 52 19.12 -1.27 -0.97
C THR A 52 19.06 -0.40 -2.21
N ARG A 53 17.84 0.04 -2.60
CA ARG A 53 17.57 0.99 -3.70
C ARG A 53 16.61 2.06 -3.22
N PHE A 54 16.96 3.33 -3.46
CA PHE A 54 16.09 4.46 -3.15
C PHE A 54 15.05 4.71 -4.25
N TYR A 55 13.82 4.96 -3.81
CA TYR A 55 12.73 5.50 -4.62
C TYR A 55 12.27 6.80 -3.97
N VAL A 56 12.30 7.90 -4.71
CA VAL A 56 12.12 9.24 -4.13
C VAL A 56 11.10 10.02 -4.94
N ASP A 57 10.12 10.60 -4.24
CA ASP A 57 9.14 11.51 -4.80
C ASP A 57 9.22 12.87 -4.12
N HIS A 58 9.36 13.94 -4.93
CA HIS A 58 9.43 15.32 -4.49
C HIS A 58 8.18 16.09 -4.88
N GLY A 59 7.72 17.00 -4.01
CA GLY A 59 6.71 17.98 -4.34
C GLY A 59 5.33 17.43 -4.67
N ILE A 60 5.02 16.17 -4.32
CA ILE A 60 3.74 15.53 -4.64
C ILE A 60 2.99 15.17 -3.37
N SER A 61 1.69 15.54 -3.33
CA SER A 61 0.81 15.24 -2.20
C SER A 61 0.74 13.74 -1.90
N GLY A 62 0.64 13.40 -0.62
CA GLY A 62 0.43 12.02 -0.16
C GLY A 62 -0.96 11.45 -0.49
N THR A 63 -1.87 12.27 -1.04
CA THR A 63 -3.23 11.85 -1.41
C THR A 63 -3.31 11.15 -2.76
N THR A 64 -2.29 11.28 -3.62
CA THR A 64 -2.22 10.59 -4.89
C THR A 64 -1.08 9.58 -4.91
N PHE A 65 -1.25 8.49 -5.65
CA PHE A 65 -0.21 7.49 -5.93
C PHE A 65 0.32 7.59 -7.38
N GLU A 66 -0.11 8.63 -8.11
CA GLU A 66 0.41 8.99 -9.43
C GLU A 66 1.76 9.71 -9.31
N ARG A 67 2.77 8.99 -8.79
CA ARG A 67 4.13 9.47 -8.48
C ARG A 67 5.14 8.58 -9.17
N ASP A 68 6.15 9.17 -9.79
CA ASP A 68 7.11 8.42 -10.63
C ASP A 68 7.97 7.46 -9.80
N GLY A 69 8.48 7.90 -8.64
CA GLY A 69 9.25 7.04 -7.75
C GLY A 69 8.41 5.90 -7.18
N PHE A 70 7.16 6.17 -6.81
CA PHE A 70 6.23 5.16 -6.34
C PHE A 70 5.88 4.13 -7.43
N LYS A 71 5.59 4.61 -8.65
CA LYS A 71 5.31 3.73 -9.80
C LYS A 71 6.51 2.86 -10.16
N ALA A 72 7.71 3.42 -10.16
CA ALA A 72 8.94 2.66 -10.39
C ALA A 72 9.10 1.56 -9.34
N MET A 73 8.91 1.88 -8.06
CA MET A 73 8.94 0.90 -6.97
C MET A 73 7.90 -0.22 -7.17
N LEU A 74 6.66 0.14 -7.52
CA LEU A 74 5.60 -0.85 -7.75
C LEU A 74 5.90 -1.75 -8.95
N ASN A 75 6.48 -1.21 -10.02
CA ASN A 75 6.89 -1.99 -11.16
C ASN A 75 7.95 -3.03 -10.77
N ASP A 76 8.95 -2.64 -9.99
CA ASP A 76 9.99 -3.54 -9.50
C ASP A 76 9.44 -4.58 -8.49
N VAL A 77 8.40 -4.22 -7.72
CA VAL A 77 7.62 -5.17 -6.90
C VAL A 77 6.93 -6.21 -7.77
N GLN A 78 6.22 -5.77 -8.81
CA GLN A 78 5.49 -6.67 -9.73
C GLN A 78 6.42 -7.57 -10.53
N ASN A 79 7.61 -7.08 -10.89
CA ASN A 79 8.64 -7.87 -11.53
C ASN A 79 9.34 -8.85 -10.57
N GLY A 80 9.03 -8.78 -9.27
CA GLY A 80 9.62 -9.66 -8.26
C GLY A 80 11.04 -9.29 -7.83
N GLU A 81 11.57 -8.14 -8.28
CA GLU A 81 12.88 -7.63 -7.91
C GLU A 81 12.90 -7.13 -6.46
N VAL A 82 11.86 -6.39 -6.05
CA VAL A 82 11.72 -5.87 -4.69
C VAL A 82 11.00 -6.88 -3.80
N LYS A 83 11.62 -7.23 -2.66
CA LYS A 83 11.06 -8.14 -1.66
C LYS A 83 10.82 -7.48 -0.31
N THR A 84 11.37 -6.30 -0.08
CA THR A 84 11.11 -5.52 1.13
C THR A 84 10.95 -4.06 0.76
N VAL A 85 9.94 -3.39 1.33
CA VAL A 85 9.72 -1.95 1.23
C VAL A 85 9.83 -1.35 2.62
N ILE A 86 10.71 -0.37 2.80
CA ILE A 86 10.93 0.33 4.06
C ILE A 86 10.58 1.81 3.87
N VAL A 87 9.76 2.35 4.76
CA VAL A 87 9.39 3.77 4.82
C VAL A 87 9.66 4.33 6.21
N LYS A 88 9.83 5.64 6.32
CA LYS A 88 9.97 6.30 7.62
C LYS A 88 8.70 6.12 8.46
N ASP A 89 7.56 6.41 7.88
CA ASP A 89 6.22 6.28 8.49
C ASP A 89 5.16 6.08 7.39
N MET A 90 3.96 5.64 7.79
CA MET A 90 2.84 5.39 6.87
C MET A 90 2.44 6.64 6.09
N SER A 91 2.58 7.84 6.68
CA SER A 91 2.21 9.09 6.02
C SER A 91 3.13 9.42 4.84
N ARG A 92 4.39 8.95 4.87
CA ARG A 92 5.33 9.06 3.74
C ARG A 92 4.96 8.10 2.62
N PHE A 93 4.44 6.93 2.95
CA PHE A 93 3.92 6.00 1.95
C PHE A 93 2.66 6.56 1.27
N GLY A 94 1.66 6.99 2.04
CA GLY A 94 0.44 7.61 1.54
C GLY A 94 -0.44 8.18 2.63
N ARG A 95 -1.26 9.19 2.27
CA ARG A 95 -2.29 9.77 3.15
C ARG A 95 -3.68 9.23 2.87
N ASP A 96 -3.88 8.55 1.73
CA ASP A 96 -5.12 7.84 1.41
C ASP A 96 -5.08 6.45 2.03
N TYR A 97 -5.73 6.31 3.17
CA TYR A 97 -5.75 5.07 3.95
C TYR A 97 -6.30 3.87 3.18
N ILE A 98 -7.21 4.10 2.24
CA ILE A 98 -7.80 3.03 1.44
C ILE A 98 -6.76 2.46 0.47
N GLN A 99 -6.08 3.34 -0.23
CA GLN A 99 -5.04 2.94 -1.17
C GLN A 99 -3.83 2.35 -0.44
N VAL A 100 -3.40 2.96 0.69
CA VAL A 100 -2.35 2.39 1.55
C VAL A 100 -2.71 0.94 1.91
N GLY A 101 -3.91 0.69 2.43
CA GLY A 101 -4.36 -0.65 2.78
C GLY A 101 -4.41 -1.61 1.60
N MET A 102 -4.82 -1.16 0.40
CA MET A 102 -4.77 -2.00 -0.81
C MET A 102 -3.34 -2.46 -1.14
N TYR A 103 -2.36 -1.58 -0.98
CA TYR A 103 -0.96 -1.94 -1.21
C TYR A 103 -0.42 -2.84 -0.12
N THR A 104 -0.60 -2.48 1.16
CA THR A 104 0.01 -3.21 2.29
C THR A 104 -0.67 -4.54 2.61
N GLU A 105 -1.99 -4.65 2.42
CA GLU A 105 -2.78 -5.83 2.80
C GLU A 105 -3.10 -6.77 1.63
N ILE A 106 -3.00 -6.28 0.39
CA ILE A 106 -3.34 -7.09 -0.78
C ILE A 106 -2.14 -7.23 -1.70
N LEU A 107 -1.63 -6.13 -2.27
CA LEU A 107 -0.64 -6.19 -3.33
C LEU A 107 0.71 -6.71 -2.83
N PHE A 108 1.22 -6.19 -1.71
CA PHE A 108 2.50 -6.62 -1.16
C PHE A 108 2.47 -8.08 -0.70
N PRO A 109 1.47 -8.56 0.06
CA PRO A 109 1.37 -9.98 0.39
C PRO A 109 1.26 -10.90 -0.84
N GLN A 110 0.50 -10.51 -1.89
CA GLN A 110 0.41 -11.27 -3.13
C GLN A 110 1.75 -11.44 -3.85
N ASN A 111 2.64 -10.44 -3.73
CA ASN A 111 3.99 -10.47 -4.32
C ASN A 111 5.07 -10.94 -3.34
N ASN A 112 4.69 -11.43 -2.14
CA ASN A 112 5.60 -11.82 -1.07
C ASN A 112 6.57 -10.70 -0.68
N VAL A 113 6.07 -9.45 -0.61
CA VAL A 113 6.83 -8.27 -0.21
C VAL A 113 6.55 -7.93 1.24
N ARG A 114 7.62 -7.82 2.04
CA ARG A 114 7.58 -7.33 3.41
C ARG A 114 7.49 -5.81 3.41
N PHE A 115 6.59 -5.24 4.21
CA PHE A 115 6.45 -3.80 4.37
C PHE A 115 6.77 -3.38 5.80
N ILE A 116 7.62 -2.35 5.95
CA ILE A 116 8.09 -1.85 7.24
C ILE A 116 7.91 -0.33 7.29
N ALA A 117 7.23 0.19 8.34
CA ALA A 117 7.15 1.60 8.67
C ALA A 117 7.81 1.84 10.02
N ILE A 118 9.00 2.48 10.01
CA ILE A 118 9.91 2.53 11.16
C ILE A 118 9.28 3.23 12.35
N ASN A 119 8.81 4.48 12.16
CA ASN A 119 8.27 5.29 13.26
C ASN A 119 6.93 4.77 13.79
N ASP A 120 6.19 4.05 12.95
CA ASP A 120 4.91 3.44 13.33
C ASP A 120 5.10 2.06 13.99
N SER A 121 6.35 1.60 14.10
CA SER A 121 6.71 0.28 14.61
C SER A 121 5.97 -0.86 13.89
N TYR A 122 5.59 -0.63 12.64
CA TYR A 122 4.85 -1.59 11.82
C TYR A 122 5.80 -2.44 10.99
N ASP A 123 5.58 -3.75 11.02
CA ASP A 123 6.31 -4.73 10.20
C ASP A 123 5.38 -5.88 9.83
N SER A 124 5.08 -6.00 8.54
CA SER A 124 4.15 -7.02 8.05
C SER A 124 4.61 -8.47 8.32
N ALA A 125 5.90 -8.69 8.59
CA ALA A 125 6.42 -10.02 8.93
C ALA A 125 6.14 -10.43 10.38
N ASN A 126 5.92 -9.47 11.28
CA ASN A 126 5.68 -9.77 12.70
C ASN A 126 4.24 -10.20 12.99
N GLY A 127 3.33 -10.08 12.00
CA GLY A 127 1.92 -10.43 12.17
C GLY A 127 1.19 -9.56 13.20
N ASP A 128 1.74 -8.38 13.52
CA ASP A 128 1.18 -7.48 14.51
C ASP A 128 -0.20 -7.00 14.09
N ASN A 129 -1.18 -7.39 14.88
CA ASN A 129 -2.60 -7.16 14.65
C ASN A 129 -3.05 -5.71 14.94
N ASP A 130 -2.15 -4.76 15.15
CA ASP A 130 -2.47 -3.36 15.42
C ASP A 130 -3.21 -2.69 14.24
N PHE A 131 -3.17 -3.33 13.07
CA PHE A 131 -3.93 -2.92 11.88
C PHE A 131 -5.34 -3.51 11.80
N ILE A 132 -5.78 -4.32 12.78
CA ILE A 132 -7.14 -4.91 12.80
C ILE A 132 -8.24 -3.83 12.70
N PRO A 133 -8.17 -2.68 13.44
CA PRO A 133 -9.19 -1.65 13.29
C PRO A 133 -9.27 -1.09 11.87
N PHE A 134 -8.12 -0.94 11.21
CA PHE A 134 -8.04 -0.45 9.84
C PHE A 134 -8.58 -1.48 8.84
N LYS A 135 -8.24 -2.76 9.01
CA LYS A 135 -8.77 -3.86 8.19
C LYS A 135 -10.29 -3.93 8.26
N ASN A 136 -10.86 -3.69 9.44
CA ASN A 136 -12.32 -3.65 9.62
C ASN A 136 -12.94 -2.45 8.89
N ILE A 137 -12.35 -1.26 8.97
CA ILE A 137 -12.78 -0.07 8.24
C ILE A 137 -12.71 -0.30 6.73
N MET A 138 -11.63 -0.91 6.23
CA MET A 138 -11.46 -1.25 4.82
C MET A 138 -12.53 -2.22 4.33
N ASN A 139 -12.79 -3.28 5.09
CA ASN A 139 -13.81 -4.27 4.76
C ASN A 139 -15.20 -3.63 4.71
N GLU A 140 -15.53 -2.79 5.67
CA GLU A 140 -16.80 -2.05 5.70
C GLU A 140 -16.94 -1.09 4.51
N TRP A 141 -15.88 -0.36 4.19
CA TRP A 141 -15.87 0.57 3.06
C TRP A 141 -16.01 -0.18 1.73
N TYR A 142 -15.26 -1.27 1.53
CA TYR A 142 -15.32 -2.11 0.34
C TYR A 142 -16.72 -2.68 0.12
N ALA A 143 -17.35 -3.14 1.20
CA ALA A 143 -18.73 -3.61 1.15
C ALA A 143 -19.71 -2.49 0.76
N LYS A 144 -19.54 -1.27 1.31
CA LYS A 144 -20.35 -0.10 0.96
C LYS A 144 -20.14 0.35 -0.49
N ASP A 145 -18.90 0.38 -0.97
CA ASP A 145 -18.58 0.79 -2.35
C ASP A 145 -19.12 -0.22 -3.35
N THR A 146 -18.92 -1.51 -3.12
CA THR A 146 -19.47 -2.60 -3.93
C THR A 146 -21.01 -2.52 -3.98
N SER A 147 -21.65 -2.30 -2.83
CA SER A 147 -23.11 -2.12 -2.76
C SER A 147 -23.59 -0.91 -3.59
N LYS A 148 -22.87 0.23 -3.53
CA LYS A 148 -23.19 1.42 -4.35
C LYS A 148 -23.07 1.11 -5.84
N LYS A 149 -22.00 0.43 -6.27
CA LYS A 149 -21.79 0.05 -7.67
C LYS A 149 -22.87 -0.90 -8.16
N ILE A 150 -23.21 -1.93 -7.41
CA ILE A 150 -24.30 -2.87 -7.75
C ILE A 150 -25.64 -2.12 -7.85
N LYS A 151 -25.97 -1.25 -6.89
CA LYS A 151 -27.19 -0.44 -6.92
C LYS A 151 -27.23 0.50 -8.13
N ALA A 152 -26.10 1.10 -8.52
CA ALA A 152 -26.03 1.97 -9.71
C ALA A 152 -26.30 1.18 -10.99
N VAL A 153 -25.66 0.02 -11.16
CA VAL A 153 -25.88 -0.88 -12.30
C VAL A 153 -27.34 -1.35 -12.34
N ASN A 154 -27.89 -1.81 -11.21
CA ASN A 154 -29.27 -2.26 -11.15
C ASN A 154 -30.26 -1.14 -11.48
N ARG A 155 -30.02 0.11 -11.04
CA ARG A 155 -30.83 1.27 -11.42
C ARG A 155 -30.77 1.57 -12.93
N ALA A 156 -29.57 1.48 -13.52
CA ALA A 156 -29.40 1.68 -14.95
C ALA A 156 -30.18 0.62 -15.76
N ARG A 157 -30.04 -0.65 -15.38
CA ARG A 157 -30.76 -1.77 -16.00
C ARG A 157 -32.26 -1.67 -15.82
N ALA A 158 -32.74 -1.31 -14.62
CA ALA A 158 -34.18 -1.06 -14.40
C ALA A 158 -34.74 0.05 -15.26
N ARG A 159 -33.99 1.16 -15.45
CA ARG A 159 -34.39 2.24 -16.35
C ARG A 159 -34.40 1.82 -17.82
N ALA A 160 -33.55 0.88 -18.20
CA ALA A 160 -33.53 0.30 -19.55
C ALA A 160 -34.62 -0.76 -19.75
N GLY A 161 -35.43 -1.06 -18.72
CA GLY A 161 -36.48 -2.09 -18.80
C GLY A 161 -35.95 -3.52 -18.71
N GLU A 162 -34.67 -3.69 -18.32
CA GLU A 162 -34.06 -5.02 -18.17
C GLU A 162 -34.51 -5.73 -16.89
N HIS A 163 -34.64 -7.03 -16.97
CA HIS A 163 -34.97 -7.87 -15.82
C HIS A 163 -33.81 -7.91 -14.82
N LEU A 164 -34.06 -7.56 -13.54
CA LEU A 164 -33.02 -7.45 -12.51
C LEU A 164 -32.78 -8.74 -11.72
N THR A 165 -33.73 -9.67 -11.75
CA THR A 165 -33.67 -10.91 -10.97
C THR A 165 -33.77 -12.12 -11.88
N SER A 166 -33.04 -13.19 -11.56
CA SER A 166 -33.14 -14.46 -12.26
C SER A 166 -34.44 -15.21 -11.97
N ASN A 167 -35.07 -14.92 -10.83
CA ASN A 167 -36.31 -15.55 -10.39
C ASN A 167 -37.49 -14.63 -10.66
N VAL A 168 -38.51 -15.16 -11.27
CA VAL A 168 -39.79 -14.48 -11.49
C VAL A 168 -40.52 -14.39 -10.14
N PRO A 169 -41.09 -13.20 -9.77
CA PRO A 169 -41.89 -13.09 -8.55
C PRO A 169 -43.03 -14.08 -8.55
N TYR A 170 -43.43 -14.54 -7.35
CA TYR A 170 -44.55 -15.44 -7.18
C TYR A 170 -45.79 -14.88 -7.85
N GLY A 171 -46.43 -15.72 -8.70
CA GLY A 171 -47.64 -15.34 -9.46
C GLY A 171 -47.36 -14.82 -10.89
N TYR A 172 -46.11 -14.76 -11.35
CA TYR A 172 -45.76 -14.40 -12.72
C TYR A 172 -45.05 -15.58 -13.42
N ILE A 173 -45.29 -15.70 -14.72
CA ILE A 173 -44.69 -16.70 -15.61
C ILE A 173 -43.57 -15.98 -16.43
N LYS A 174 -42.45 -16.66 -16.67
CA LYS A 174 -41.41 -16.19 -17.58
C LYS A 174 -41.88 -16.09 -19.00
#